data_63f4d89dfb5dcc6b569ab508474d395f
#
_entry.id   63f4d89dfb5dcc6b569ab508474d395f
#
_cell.length_a   1.000
_cell.length_b   1.000
_cell.length_c   1.000
_cell.angle_alpha   90.00
_cell.angle_beta   90.00
_cell.angle_gamma   90.00
#
_symmetry.space_group_name_H-M   'P 1'
#
loop_
_entity.id
_entity.type
_entity.pdbx_description
1 polymer ?
#
loop_
_entity_poly.entity_id
_entity_poly.type
_entity_poly.pdbx_seq_one_letter_code
_entity_poly.pdbx_strand_id
1 'polypeptide(L)'
;RPNPRLKPHSEAFLLHIKPTYYHESVTKFTHTFRLGLLSTYLFFVETITGLILMIWYAPTPERAYVDMIRLLSNVPFGQLMRDLHRLGAELMVAVVTLHMVRTYLTGSYKAPRQFTWFTGVILLVLTLFLSFSGYLLPWDQLAYWAVTIGTSMAEAIPPPIVGETVNLLARGAPDIGANGLMRFYLLHVLFLPLALFLFFFVHYYKVVHFGISLPSDEEEVGQDTANKVPADRRVYFLPDVMLDEAALLIVFTALMVIISVFAFAAPLESIANPQSTPLHTVAPWYFYWLQGLLKIMDKFWAGVALPGILLVLLIGIPYLDRNPSRRGRDRRVAIISGVVAGIVMIILSWMGTPYYAVQGAPAVEVIQELMPEEGMGPVREIGYAHLPLGAYDTRTHPESEDEEFNHILHEFEASIAAYEAKDPSFNDAYGILTISQEQPSLKRINWDIYWLSPEGVDETYNRFFFLHEDAFYWEQYGIKDFSFMRPATGEGE
;
A
#
# COMPACT_ATOMS: atom_id res chain seq x y z
N ARG A 1 -6.83 53.59 -1.80
CA ARG A 1 -5.95 52.99 -2.81
C ARG A 1 -6.17 51.46 -2.76
N PRO A 2 -6.25 50.74 -3.90
CA PRO A 2 -6.31 49.29 -3.86
C PRO A 2 -5.08 48.75 -3.16
N ASN A 3 -5.27 47.73 -2.33
CA ASN A 3 -4.17 47.09 -1.60
C ASN A 3 -3.20 46.47 -2.62
N PRO A 4 -1.91 46.89 -2.65
CA PRO A 4 -0.94 46.44 -3.64
C PRO A 4 -0.72 44.90 -3.60
N ARG A 5 -1.04 44.21 -2.49
CA ARG A 5 -0.96 42.77 -2.33
C ARG A 5 -2.06 42.02 -3.13
N LEU A 6 -3.15 42.68 -3.51
CA LEU A 6 -4.24 42.06 -4.26
C LEU A 6 -3.96 41.97 -5.76
N LYS A 7 -3.11 42.88 -6.29
CA LYS A 7 -2.83 42.95 -7.72
C LYS A 7 -2.16 41.69 -8.26
N PRO A 8 -1.06 41.16 -7.68
CA PRO A 8 -0.46 39.91 -8.12
C PRO A 8 -1.44 38.71 -8.02
N HIS A 9 -2.27 38.69 -6.98
CA HIS A 9 -3.28 37.63 -6.81
C HIS A 9 -4.35 37.66 -7.91
N SER A 10 -4.83 38.88 -8.28
CA SER A 10 -5.87 39.01 -9.31
C SER A 10 -5.34 38.84 -10.74
N GLU A 11 -4.05 39.03 -10.97
CA GLU A 11 -3.44 38.95 -12.31
C GLU A 11 -2.84 37.54 -12.61
N ALA A 12 -2.61 36.70 -11.60
CA ALA A 12 -2.00 35.39 -11.77
C ALA A 12 -3.05 34.26 -11.76
N PHE A 13 -3.21 33.55 -12.89
CA PHE A 13 -4.18 32.46 -13.05
C PHE A 13 -4.13 31.42 -11.92
N LEU A 14 -2.93 30.94 -11.57
CA LEU A 14 -2.76 29.93 -10.53
C LEU A 14 -3.13 30.44 -9.12
N LEU A 15 -2.97 31.73 -8.87
CA LEU A 15 -3.29 32.31 -7.56
C LEU A 15 -4.78 32.55 -7.35
N HIS A 16 -5.58 32.62 -8.44
CA HIS A 16 -7.03 32.72 -8.36
C HIS A 16 -7.73 31.53 -7.70
N ILE A 17 -7.06 30.35 -7.69
CA ILE A 17 -7.59 29.15 -7.05
C ILE A 17 -7.56 29.26 -5.51
N LYS A 18 -6.70 30.11 -4.96
CA LYS A 18 -6.54 30.31 -3.51
C LYS A 18 -7.35 31.50 -3.02
N PRO A 19 -7.90 31.48 -1.79
CA PRO A 19 -8.46 32.68 -1.17
C PRO A 19 -7.41 33.79 -1.06
N THR A 20 -7.83 35.02 -1.26
CA THR A 20 -6.92 36.18 -1.18
C THR A 20 -6.37 36.42 0.23
N TYR A 21 -7.18 36.06 1.23
CA TYR A 21 -6.84 36.15 2.66
C TYR A 21 -7.56 35.06 3.44
N TYR A 22 -7.03 34.80 4.61
CA TYR A 22 -7.55 33.85 5.59
C TYR A 22 -7.78 34.56 6.91
N HIS A 23 -8.59 33.98 7.78
CA HIS A 23 -8.68 34.39 9.18
C HIS A 23 -7.37 33.98 9.91
N GLU A 24 -6.82 34.83 10.75
CA GLU A 24 -5.53 34.58 11.45
C GLU A 24 -5.53 33.28 12.25
N SER A 25 -6.66 32.90 12.86
CA SER A 25 -6.78 31.69 13.66
C SER A 25 -6.62 30.41 12.84
N VAL A 26 -7.03 30.41 11.55
CA VAL A 26 -6.91 29.22 10.69
C VAL A 26 -5.54 29.09 10.01
N THR A 27 -4.71 30.16 10.05
CA THR A 27 -3.35 30.09 9.50
C THR A 27 -2.35 29.44 10.46
N LYS A 28 -2.69 29.33 11.73
CA LYS A 28 -1.85 28.64 12.73
C LYS A 28 -1.68 27.17 12.37
N PHE A 29 -0.43 26.68 12.35
CA PHE A 29 -0.11 25.30 12.01
C PHE A 29 -0.91 24.30 12.86
N THR A 30 -1.01 24.52 14.18
CA THR A 30 -1.70 23.62 15.13
C THR A 30 -3.21 23.53 14.91
N HIS A 31 -3.81 24.45 14.14
CA HIS A 31 -5.26 24.43 13.90
C HIS A 31 -5.67 23.28 12.96
N THR A 32 -4.93 23.07 11.86
CA THR A 32 -5.23 22.01 10.87
C THR A 32 -4.06 21.07 10.63
N PHE A 33 -2.90 21.32 11.22
CA PHE A 33 -1.62 20.67 10.91
C PHE A 33 -1.31 20.64 9.40
N ARG A 34 -1.94 21.55 8.65
CA ARG A 34 -1.88 21.62 7.18
C ARG A 34 -2.22 20.31 6.46
N LEU A 35 -2.97 19.38 7.10
CA LEU A 35 -3.24 18.05 6.59
C LEU A 35 -3.91 18.05 5.20
N GLY A 36 -4.86 18.97 4.95
CA GLY A 36 -5.47 19.11 3.62
C GLY A 36 -4.47 19.58 2.54
N LEU A 37 -3.51 20.44 2.89
CA LEU A 37 -2.43 20.83 1.99
C LEU A 37 -1.51 19.66 1.69
N LEU A 38 -1.09 18.91 2.72
CA LEU A 38 -0.23 17.73 2.59
C LEU A 38 -0.90 16.63 1.76
N SER A 39 -2.21 16.38 1.93
CA SER A 39 -2.95 15.43 1.10
C SER A 39 -2.93 15.84 -0.38
N THR A 40 -3.14 17.13 -0.66
CA THR A 40 -3.06 17.66 -2.02
C THR A 40 -1.67 17.53 -2.60
N TYR A 41 -0.65 17.85 -1.82
CA TYR A 41 0.74 17.76 -2.23
C TYR A 41 1.13 16.29 -2.55
N LEU A 42 0.78 15.35 -1.66
CA LEU A 42 1.04 13.93 -1.88
C LEU A 42 0.33 13.40 -3.14
N PHE A 43 -0.88 13.85 -3.43
CA PHE A 43 -1.55 13.49 -4.70
C PHE A 43 -0.72 13.91 -5.93
N PHE A 44 -0.11 15.09 -5.91
CA PHE A 44 0.79 15.51 -7.00
C PHE A 44 2.09 14.73 -7.03
N VAL A 45 2.67 14.40 -5.88
CA VAL A 45 3.85 13.51 -5.80
C VAL A 45 3.55 12.15 -6.42
N GLU A 46 2.42 11.53 -6.02
CA GLU A 46 1.96 10.25 -6.56
C GLU A 46 1.73 10.30 -8.08
N THR A 47 1.11 11.38 -8.56
CA THR A 47 0.88 11.56 -9.99
C THR A 47 2.20 11.68 -10.76
N ILE A 48 3.15 12.51 -10.28
CA ILE A 48 4.42 12.74 -10.97
C ILE A 48 5.28 11.47 -10.97
N THR A 49 5.46 10.85 -9.80
CA THR A 49 6.25 9.62 -9.68
C THR A 49 5.63 8.48 -10.45
N GLY A 50 4.29 8.34 -10.42
CA GLY A 50 3.55 7.34 -11.20
C GLY A 50 3.73 7.49 -12.70
N LEU A 51 3.63 8.71 -13.25
CA LEU A 51 3.89 8.98 -14.67
C LEU A 51 5.33 8.63 -15.08
N ILE A 52 6.30 8.87 -14.21
CA ILE A 52 7.70 8.48 -14.45
C ILE A 52 7.83 6.96 -14.47
N LEU A 53 7.23 6.25 -13.51
CA LEU A 53 7.27 4.79 -13.44
C LEU A 53 6.65 4.11 -14.67
N MET A 54 5.58 4.68 -15.24
CA MET A 54 4.93 4.15 -16.45
C MET A 54 5.87 4.04 -17.67
N ILE A 55 6.95 4.81 -17.72
CA ILE A 55 7.89 4.82 -18.85
C ILE A 55 8.58 3.46 -19.03
N TRP A 56 8.83 2.76 -17.91
CA TRP A 56 9.56 1.49 -17.90
C TRP A 56 8.71 0.26 -17.59
N TYR A 57 7.41 0.43 -17.42
CA TYR A 57 6.51 -0.64 -16.96
C TYR A 57 5.55 -1.10 -18.06
N ALA A 58 5.47 -2.42 -18.27
CA ALA A 58 4.50 -3.05 -19.16
C ALA A 58 3.54 -3.95 -18.33
N PRO A 59 2.22 -3.71 -18.37
CA PRO A 59 1.23 -4.39 -17.55
C PRO A 59 0.85 -5.78 -18.11
N THR A 60 1.82 -6.67 -18.22
CA THR A 60 1.62 -8.08 -18.58
C THR A 60 2.33 -8.99 -17.57
N PRO A 61 1.82 -10.19 -17.27
CA PRO A 61 2.42 -11.10 -16.32
C PRO A 61 3.90 -11.41 -16.62
N GLU A 62 4.25 -11.49 -17.91
CA GLU A 62 5.61 -11.83 -18.37
C GLU A 62 6.60 -10.67 -18.17
N ARG A 63 6.08 -9.43 -18.11
CA ARG A 63 6.94 -8.24 -18.10
C ARG A 63 6.90 -7.49 -16.77
N ALA A 64 5.75 -7.44 -16.11
CA ALA A 64 5.51 -6.57 -14.96
C ALA A 64 6.59 -6.74 -13.87
N TYR A 65 6.85 -7.97 -13.44
CA TYR A 65 7.88 -8.25 -12.44
C TYR A 65 9.30 -7.97 -12.94
N VAL A 66 9.62 -8.40 -14.16
CA VAL A 66 10.93 -8.18 -14.78
C VAL A 66 11.23 -6.68 -14.97
N ASP A 67 10.20 -5.91 -15.36
CA ASP A 67 10.34 -4.47 -15.52
C ASP A 67 10.54 -3.77 -14.16
N MET A 68 9.93 -4.29 -13.06
CA MET A 68 10.26 -3.83 -11.70
C MET A 68 11.72 -4.08 -11.35
N ILE A 69 12.23 -5.27 -11.60
CA ILE A 69 13.64 -5.59 -11.40
C ILE A 69 14.54 -4.65 -12.19
N ARG A 70 14.27 -4.44 -13.49
CA ARG A 70 15.02 -3.50 -14.33
C ARG A 70 14.99 -2.07 -13.81
N LEU A 71 13.82 -1.64 -13.33
CA LEU A 71 13.65 -0.31 -12.74
C LEU A 71 14.58 -0.12 -11.53
N LEU A 72 14.67 -1.15 -10.69
CA LEU A 72 15.48 -1.11 -9.47
C LEU A 72 16.98 -1.10 -9.75
N SER A 73 17.44 -1.81 -10.79
CA SER A 73 18.87 -2.01 -11.05
C SER A 73 19.45 -1.13 -12.16
N ASN A 74 18.73 -1.01 -13.27
CA ASN A 74 19.31 -0.48 -14.51
C ASN A 74 18.86 0.95 -14.82
N VAL A 75 17.79 1.44 -14.16
CA VAL A 75 17.27 2.79 -14.38
C VAL A 75 17.87 3.75 -13.35
N PRO A 76 18.61 4.79 -13.78
CA PRO A 76 19.10 5.80 -12.85
C PRO A 76 17.95 6.40 -12.03
N PHE A 77 18.09 6.39 -10.71
CA PHE A 77 17.05 6.81 -9.74
C PHE A 77 15.74 6.01 -9.79
N GLY A 78 15.67 4.88 -10.48
CA GLY A 78 14.48 4.06 -10.61
C GLY A 78 13.99 3.56 -9.25
N GLN A 79 14.91 3.07 -8.40
CA GLN A 79 14.59 2.68 -7.02
C GLN A 79 14.03 3.87 -6.23
N LEU A 80 14.68 5.03 -6.26
CA LEU A 80 14.20 6.23 -5.56
C LEU A 80 12.78 6.63 -6.01
N MET A 81 12.49 6.56 -7.31
CA MET A 81 11.16 6.89 -7.84
C MET A 81 10.10 5.90 -7.33
N ARG A 82 10.41 4.61 -7.33
CA ARG A 82 9.51 3.59 -6.80
C ARG A 82 9.31 3.73 -5.28
N ASP A 83 10.39 3.96 -4.55
CA ASP A 83 10.34 4.16 -3.08
C ASP A 83 9.54 5.40 -2.71
N LEU A 84 9.73 6.52 -3.43
CA LEU A 84 8.95 7.75 -3.23
C LEU A 84 7.46 7.54 -3.54
N HIS A 85 7.14 6.82 -4.62
CA HIS A 85 5.77 6.49 -4.99
C HIS A 85 5.11 5.61 -3.91
N ARG A 86 5.78 4.58 -3.44
CA ARG A 86 5.25 3.71 -2.39
C ARG A 86 5.13 4.42 -1.04
N LEU A 87 6.17 5.13 -0.60
CA LEU A 87 6.16 5.92 0.63
C LEU A 87 5.09 7.02 0.60
N GLY A 88 4.98 7.70 -0.54
CA GLY A 88 3.99 8.76 -0.75
C GLY A 88 2.56 8.22 -0.65
N ALA A 89 2.29 7.05 -1.23
CA ALA A 89 0.98 6.39 -1.12
C ALA A 89 0.63 6.04 0.33
N GLU A 90 1.58 5.50 1.10
CA GLU A 90 1.37 5.19 2.52
C GLU A 90 1.15 6.45 3.36
N LEU A 91 1.95 7.49 3.12
CA LEU A 91 1.78 8.79 3.77
C LEU A 91 0.45 9.45 3.38
N MET A 92 0.00 9.30 2.11
CA MET A 92 -1.27 9.84 1.66
C MET A 92 -2.44 9.22 2.43
N VAL A 93 -2.47 7.89 2.59
CA VAL A 93 -3.50 7.21 3.40
C VAL A 93 -3.47 7.71 4.84
N ALA A 94 -2.28 7.80 5.45
CA ALA A 94 -2.13 8.29 6.82
C ALA A 94 -2.61 9.74 6.97
N VAL A 95 -2.17 10.64 6.10
CA VAL A 95 -2.50 12.08 6.16
C VAL A 95 -3.98 12.32 5.88
N VAL A 96 -4.59 11.65 4.91
CA VAL A 96 -6.04 11.76 4.61
C VAL A 96 -6.87 11.25 5.78
N THR A 97 -6.47 10.14 6.42
CA THR A 97 -7.13 9.60 7.61
C THR A 97 -7.02 10.58 8.78
N LEU A 98 -5.84 11.12 9.06
CA LEU A 98 -5.65 12.14 10.09
C LEU A 98 -6.43 13.41 9.80
N HIS A 99 -6.53 13.84 8.54
CA HIS A 99 -7.35 14.96 8.11
C HIS A 99 -8.83 14.74 8.43
N MET A 100 -9.34 13.56 8.14
CA MET A 100 -10.72 13.18 8.48
C MET A 100 -10.95 13.11 9.98
N VAL A 101 -10.06 12.46 10.74
CA VAL A 101 -10.13 12.39 12.21
C VAL A 101 -10.13 13.79 12.83
N ARG A 102 -9.23 14.66 12.38
CA ARG A 102 -9.21 16.06 12.86
C ARG A 102 -10.53 16.77 12.57
N THR A 103 -11.06 16.63 11.34
CA THR A 103 -12.33 17.26 10.93
C THR A 103 -13.50 16.74 11.78
N TYR A 104 -13.49 15.45 12.09
CA TYR A 104 -14.47 14.83 13.00
C TYR A 104 -14.38 15.36 14.41
N LEU A 105 -13.20 15.35 15.01
CA LEU A 105 -13.00 15.77 16.40
C LEU A 105 -13.38 17.24 16.63
N THR A 106 -13.09 18.11 15.67
CA THR A 106 -13.39 19.55 15.74
C THR A 106 -14.83 19.91 15.31
N GLY A 107 -15.64 18.93 14.87
CA GLY A 107 -16.99 19.17 14.35
C GLY A 107 -17.03 20.03 13.09
N SER A 108 -15.93 20.07 12.33
CA SER A 108 -15.81 20.89 11.13
C SER A 108 -16.67 20.42 9.96
N TYR A 109 -17.29 19.24 10.06
CA TYR A 109 -18.24 18.69 9.08
C TYR A 109 -19.66 19.24 9.22
N LYS A 110 -19.96 19.99 10.30
CA LYS A 110 -21.30 20.55 10.51
C LYS A 110 -21.63 21.64 9.48
N ALA A 111 -22.91 22.05 9.44
CA ALA A 111 -23.37 23.09 8.54
C ALA A 111 -22.43 24.30 8.53
N PRO A 112 -22.05 24.82 7.35
CA PRO A 112 -22.55 24.50 5.99
C PRO A 112 -21.69 23.44 5.25
N ARG A 113 -20.83 22.64 5.96
CA ARG A 113 -19.80 21.78 5.37
C ARG A 113 -20.18 20.29 5.23
N GLN A 114 -21.47 19.94 5.33
CA GLN A 114 -21.91 18.55 5.18
C GLN A 114 -21.53 17.94 3.84
N PHE A 115 -21.71 18.69 2.76
CA PHE A 115 -21.34 18.25 1.43
C PHE A 115 -19.82 18.17 1.25
N THR A 116 -19.05 19.05 1.90
CA THR A 116 -17.59 18.98 1.94
C THR A 116 -17.12 17.70 2.64
N TRP A 117 -17.77 17.31 3.72
CA TRP A 117 -17.52 16.03 4.38
C TRP A 117 -17.81 14.85 3.47
N PHE A 118 -18.98 14.83 2.82
CA PHE A 118 -19.37 13.79 1.88
C PHE A 118 -18.31 13.59 0.76
N THR A 119 -17.88 14.66 0.11
CA THR A 119 -16.83 14.59 -0.92
C THR A 119 -15.49 14.14 -0.32
N GLY A 120 -15.19 14.50 0.92
CA GLY A 120 -14.00 14.01 1.65
C GLY A 120 -14.04 12.50 1.91
N VAL A 121 -15.21 11.94 2.22
CA VAL A 121 -15.38 10.47 2.36
C VAL A 121 -15.15 9.77 1.02
N ILE A 122 -15.66 10.33 -0.08
CA ILE A 122 -15.39 9.79 -1.42
C ILE A 122 -13.89 9.82 -1.74
N LEU A 123 -13.20 10.91 -1.43
CA LEU A 123 -11.76 11.03 -1.62
C LEU A 123 -10.97 9.98 -0.80
N LEU A 124 -11.37 9.71 0.44
CA LEU A 124 -10.78 8.63 1.23
C LEU A 124 -10.96 7.27 0.55
N VAL A 125 -12.18 6.95 0.11
CA VAL A 125 -12.47 5.69 -0.58
C VAL A 125 -11.65 5.56 -1.86
N LEU A 126 -11.57 6.62 -2.67
CA LEU A 126 -10.75 6.63 -3.89
C LEU A 126 -9.24 6.46 -3.58
N THR A 127 -8.75 7.06 -2.50
CA THR A 127 -7.37 6.87 -2.04
C THR A 127 -7.09 5.41 -1.68
N LEU A 128 -7.99 4.75 -0.95
CA LEU A 128 -7.87 3.33 -0.62
C LEU A 128 -7.94 2.43 -1.85
N PHE A 129 -8.83 2.74 -2.80
CA PHE A 129 -8.90 2.01 -4.08
C PHE A 129 -7.65 2.21 -4.95
N LEU A 130 -7.07 3.42 -4.97
CA LEU A 130 -5.80 3.67 -5.63
C LEU A 130 -4.69 2.81 -5.01
N SER A 131 -4.58 2.82 -3.68
CA SER A 131 -3.60 2.00 -2.98
C SER A 131 -3.79 0.50 -3.26
N PHE A 132 -5.03 0.01 -3.28
CA PHE A 132 -5.36 -1.38 -3.60
C PHE A 132 -5.04 -1.75 -5.05
N SER A 133 -5.45 -0.91 -6.02
CA SER A 133 -5.22 -1.20 -7.43
C SER A 133 -3.75 -1.17 -7.83
N GLY A 134 -2.97 -0.24 -7.24
CA GLY A 134 -1.53 -0.15 -7.47
C GLY A 134 -0.73 -1.29 -6.85
N TYR A 135 -1.28 -1.92 -5.81
CA TYR A 135 -0.61 -3.00 -5.11
C TYR A 135 -0.35 -4.23 -5.97
N LEU A 136 -1.23 -4.55 -6.95
CA LEU A 136 -1.05 -5.67 -7.88
C LEU A 136 0.07 -5.45 -8.90
N LEU A 137 0.39 -4.20 -9.23
CA LEU A 137 1.19 -3.89 -10.42
C LEU A 137 2.61 -4.47 -10.41
N PRO A 138 3.30 -4.63 -9.26
CA PRO A 138 4.60 -5.31 -9.23
C PRO A 138 4.54 -6.78 -9.66
N TRP A 139 3.37 -7.40 -9.63
CA TRP A 139 3.17 -8.80 -9.98
C TRP A 139 4.03 -9.76 -9.16
N ASP A 140 4.22 -9.42 -7.89
CA ASP A 140 4.87 -10.27 -6.90
C ASP A 140 3.87 -11.16 -6.15
N GLN A 141 4.38 -12.10 -5.38
CA GLN A 141 3.60 -13.11 -4.69
C GLN A 141 2.60 -12.52 -3.69
N LEU A 142 3.04 -11.55 -2.89
CA LEU A 142 2.19 -10.89 -1.89
C LEU A 142 1.09 -10.06 -2.56
N ALA A 143 1.43 -9.31 -3.59
CA ALA A 143 0.50 -8.46 -4.34
C ALA A 143 -0.59 -9.27 -5.03
N TYR A 144 -0.20 -10.35 -5.71
CA TYR A 144 -1.13 -11.25 -6.40
C TYR A 144 -2.18 -11.83 -5.43
N TRP A 145 -1.72 -12.40 -4.32
CA TRP A 145 -2.62 -13.04 -3.36
C TRP A 145 -3.45 -12.04 -2.55
N ALA A 146 -2.91 -10.87 -2.21
CA ALA A 146 -3.68 -9.80 -1.57
C ALA A 146 -4.85 -9.33 -2.45
N VAL A 147 -4.63 -9.18 -3.77
CA VAL A 147 -5.69 -8.80 -4.71
C VAL A 147 -6.63 -9.96 -4.99
N THR A 148 -6.15 -11.19 -5.05
CA THR A 148 -6.98 -12.39 -5.16
C THR A 148 -7.96 -12.48 -3.99
N ILE A 149 -7.50 -12.29 -2.75
CA ILE A 149 -8.35 -12.25 -1.56
C ILE A 149 -9.30 -11.05 -1.63
N GLY A 150 -8.80 -9.86 -1.94
CA GLY A 150 -9.59 -8.65 -2.01
C GLY A 150 -10.73 -8.71 -3.04
N THR A 151 -10.47 -9.26 -4.22
CA THR A 151 -11.51 -9.45 -5.26
C THR A 151 -12.49 -10.58 -4.90
N SER A 152 -12.02 -11.64 -4.21
CA SER A 152 -12.90 -12.73 -3.76
C SER A 152 -13.94 -12.28 -2.72
N MET A 153 -13.71 -11.18 -2.01
CA MET A 153 -14.74 -10.60 -1.13
C MET A 153 -15.97 -10.13 -1.91
N ALA A 154 -15.78 -9.69 -3.16
CA ALA A 154 -16.90 -9.27 -4.01
C ALA A 154 -17.88 -10.41 -4.32
N GLU A 155 -17.44 -11.67 -4.34
CA GLU A 155 -18.28 -12.84 -4.54
C GLU A 155 -19.35 -12.98 -3.46
N ALA A 156 -19.10 -12.47 -2.26
CA ALA A 156 -20.06 -12.50 -1.16
C ALA A 156 -21.19 -11.45 -1.27
N ILE A 157 -21.18 -10.60 -2.31
CA ILE A 157 -22.25 -9.62 -2.54
C ILE A 157 -23.52 -10.33 -2.98
N PRO A 158 -24.64 -10.21 -2.26
CA PRO A 158 -25.90 -10.84 -2.63
C PRO A 158 -26.62 -10.01 -3.73
N PRO A 159 -27.41 -10.67 -4.61
CA PRO A 159 -27.46 -12.12 -4.81
C PRO A 159 -26.19 -12.65 -5.48
N PRO A 160 -25.89 -13.97 -5.40
CA PRO A 160 -24.62 -14.57 -5.87
C PRO A 160 -24.22 -14.15 -7.29
N ILE A 161 -25.17 -14.07 -8.21
CA ILE A 161 -24.92 -13.64 -9.60
C ILE A 161 -24.29 -12.23 -9.66
N VAL A 162 -24.61 -11.34 -8.75
CA VAL A 162 -24.01 -9.99 -8.69
C VAL A 162 -22.58 -10.09 -8.21
N GLY A 163 -22.34 -10.82 -7.11
CA GLY A 163 -21.01 -11.01 -6.55
C GLY A 163 -20.05 -11.66 -7.55
N GLU A 164 -20.46 -12.77 -8.15
CA GLU A 164 -19.71 -13.46 -9.20
C GLU A 164 -19.41 -12.55 -10.40
N THR A 165 -20.41 -11.79 -10.87
CA THR A 165 -20.23 -10.86 -11.99
C THR A 165 -19.22 -9.77 -11.65
N VAL A 166 -19.29 -9.17 -10.46
CA VAL A 166 -18.34 -8.12 -10.01
C VAL A 166 -16.93 -8.68 -9.92
N ASN A 167 -16.77 -9.89 -9.36
CA ASN A 167 -15.49 -10.54 -9.26
C ASN A 167 -14.88 -10.85 -10.64
N LEU A 168 -15.66 -11.47 -11.56
CA LEU A 168 -15.24 -11.73 -12.93
C LEU A 168 -14.93 -10.44 -13.70
N LEU A 169 -15.70 -9.38 -13.48
CA LEU A 169 -15.43 -8.08 -14.08
C LEU A 169 -14.10 -7.50 -13.60
N ALA A 170 -13.79 -7.64 -12.33
CA ALA A 170 -12.53 -7.16 -11.76
C ALA A 170 -11.33 -8.00 -12.25
N ARG A 171 -11.41 -9.32 -12.15
CA ARG A 171 -10.31 -10.23 -12.52
C ARG A 171 -10.13 -10.39 -14.04
N GLY A 172 -11.21 -10.29 -14.78
CA GLY A 172 -11.22 -10.53 -16.24
C GLY A 172 -11.27 -11.99 -16.64
N ALA A 173 -11.19 -12.92 -15.68
CA ALA A 173 -11.26 -14.37 -15.78
C ALA A 173 -11.52 -14.94 -14.38
N PRO A 174 -11.77 -16.26 -14.21
CA PRO A 174 -11.86 -16.89 -12.90
C PRO A 174 -10.61 -16.61 -12.02
N ASP A 175 -9.43 -16.66 -12.64
CA ASP A 175 -8.16 -16.34 -11.99
C ASP A 175 -7.60 -15.01 -12.50
N ILE A 176 -6.78 -14.36 -11.67
CA ILE A 176 -6.11 -13.12 -12.07
C ILE A 176 -4.97 -13.45 -13.03
N GLY A 177 -5.09 -12.97 -14.27
CA GLY A 177 -4.09 -13.12 -15.32
C GLY A 177 -3.84 -11.77 -16.02
N ALA A 178 -3.39 -11.85 -17.28
CA ALA A 178 -3.09 -10.68 -18.10
C ALA A 178 -4.25 -9.67 -18.20
N ASN A 179 -5.48 -10.16 -18.37
CA ASN A 179 -6.67 -9.31 -18.42
C ASN A 179 -6.95 -8.60 -17.09
N GLY A 180 -6.74 -9.28 -15.97
CA GLY A 180 -6.89 -8.70 -14.63
C GLY A 180 -5.84 -7.62 -14.40
N LEU A 181 -4.57 -7.94 -14.63
CA LEU A 181 -3.47 -6.99 -14.49
C LEU A 181 -3.69 -5.72 -15.33
N MET A 182 -4.10 -5.87 -16.59
CA MET A 182 -4.40 -4.73 -17.47
C MET A 182 -5.56 -3.87 -16.91
N ARG A 183 -6.61 -4.48 -16.37
CA ARG A 183 -7.74 -3.74 -15.77
C ARG A 183 -7.32 -2.98 -14.53
N PHE A 184 -6.57 -3.61 -13.63
CA PHE A 184 -6.03 -2.95 -12.45
C PHE A 184 -5.07 -1.82 -12.82
N TYR A 185 -4.25 -2.01 -13.84
CA TYR A 185 -3.41 -0.95 -14.38
C TYR A 185 -4.23 0.25 -14.86
N LEU A 186 -5.23 0.04 -15.71
CA LEU A 186 -6.09 1.12 -16.20
C LEU A 186 -6.88 1.81 -15.07
N LEU A 187 -7.35 1.05 -14.09
CA LEU A 187 -7.97 1.61 -12.89
C LEU A 187 -7.00 2.53 -12.16
N HIS A 188 -5.76 2.08 -11.93
CA HIS A 188 -4.77 2.79 -11.16
C HIS A 188 -4.22 4.04 -11.86
N VAL A 189 -3.91 3.94 -13.17
CA VAL A 189 -3.24 5.04 -13.89
C VAL A 189 -4.20 6.04 -14.52
N LEU A 190 -5.46 5.66 -14.77
CA LEU A 190 -6.41 6.50 -15.50
C LEU A 190 -7.69 6.75 -14.71
N PHE A 191 -8.50 5.72 -14.46
CA PHE A 191 -9.87 5.92 -13.96
C PHE A 191 -9.92 6.47 -12.55
N LEU A 192 -9.17 5.88 -11.62
CA LEU A 192 -9.17 6.32 -10.22
C LEU A 192 -8.48 7.68 -10.02
N PRO A 193 -7.32 7.98 -10.63
CA PRO A 193 -6.73 9.31 -10.55
C PRO A 193 -7.64 10.39 -11.14
N LEU A 194 -8.31 10.11 -12.27
CA LEU A 194 -9.24 11.05 -12.87
C LEU A 194 -10.46 11.30 -11.97
N ALA A 195 -11.03 10.25 -11.38
CA ALA A 195 -12.13 10.37 -10.43
C ALA A 195 -11.68 11.14 -9.16
N LEU A 196 -10.48 10.84 -8.62
CA LEU A 196 -9.93 11.53 -7.46
C LEU A 196 -9.72 13.03 -7.78
N PHE A 197 -9.19 13.35 -8.95
CA PHE A 197 -9.01 14.73 -9.42
C PHE A 197 -10.34 15.47 -9.49
N LEU A 198 -11.39 14.85 -10.07
CA LEU A 198 -12.73 15.43 -10.17
C LEU A 198 -13.31 15.74 -8.77
N PHE A 199 -13.29 14.76 -7.86
CA PHE A 199 -13.82 14.96 -6.52
C PHE A 199 -12.95 15.89 -5.68
N PHE A 200 -11.64 15.91 -5.90
CA PHE A 200 -10.73 16.90 -5.30
C PHE A 200 -11.12 18.34 -5.67
N PHE A 201 -11.41 18.60 -6.95
CA PHE A 201 -11.86 19.93 -7.37
C PHE A 201 -13.17 20.35 -6.71
N VAL A 202 -14.14 19.44 -6.65
CA VAL A 202 -15.42 19.71 -5.98
C VAL A 202 -15.21 19.96 -4.47
N HIS A 203 -14.41 19.14 -3.83
CA HIS A 203 -14.08 19.26 -2.40
C HIS A 203 -13.36 20.59 -2.13
N TYR A 204 -12.30 20.88 -2.87
CA TYR A 204 -11.52 22.10 -2.73
C TYR A 204 -12.35 23.37 -3.01
N TYR A 205 -13.16 23.34 -4.05
CA TYR A 205 -14.11 24.45 -4.34
C TYR A 205 -15.01 24.74 -3.14
N LYS A 206 -15.54 23.71 -2.49
CA LYS A 206 -16.38 23.88 -1.29
C LYS A 206 -15.58 24.40 -0.09
N VAL A 207 -14.33 23.95 0.08
CA VAL A 207 -13.45 24.46 1.14
C VAL A 207 -13.17 25.95 0.92
N VAL A 208 -12.88 26.37 -0.30
CA VAL A 208 -12.66 27.80 -0.63
C VAL A 208 -13.93 28.61 -0.42
N HIS A 209 -15.08 28.07 -0.83
CA HIS A 209 -16.37 28.78 -0.76
C HIS A 209 -16.85 29.00 0.68
N PHE A 210 -16.74 28.00 1.57
CA PHE A 210 -17.19 28.10 2.95
C PHE A 210 -16.09 28.56 3.92
N GLY A 211 -14.83 28.57 3.48
CA GLY A 211 -13.67 28.82 4.33
C GLY A 211 -13.34 27.64 5.25
N ILE A 212 -12.15 27.69 5.85
CA ILE A 212 -11.71 26.75 6.88
C ILE A 212 -12.44 27.13 8.18
N SER A 213 -13.10 26.16 8.82
CA SER A 213 -13.83 26.42 10.08
C SER A 213 -12.93 27.01 11.16
N LEU A 214 -13.39 28.05 11.82
CA LEU A 214 -12.68 28.66 12.94
C LEU A 214 -12.58 27.72 14.14
N PRO A 215 -11.67 27.95 15.10
CA PRO A 215 -11.72 27.31 16.40
C PRO A 215 -13.11 27.47 17.02
N SER A 216 -13.65 26.41 17.60
CA SER A 216 -15.03 26.37 18.10
C SER A 216 -15.32 27.36 19.25
N ASP A 217 -14.27 27.83 19.92
CA ASP A 217 -14.39 28.79 21.02
C ASP A 217 -14.42 30.26 20.54
N GLU A 218 -14.08 30.50 19.27
CA GLU A 218 -14.13 31.81 18.64
C GLU A 218 -15.49 32.10 17.96
N GLU A 219 -16.41 31.14 17.98
CA GLU A 219 -17.75 31.29 17.38
C GLU A 219 -18.86 30.98 18.37
N GLU A 220 -19.99 31.65 18.19
CA GLU A 220 -21.22 31.29 18.91
C GLU A 220 -21.73 29.93 18.46
N VAL A 221 -22.38 29.22 19.36
CA VAL A 221 -22.91 27.89 19.09
C VAL A 221 -23.94 27.95 17.94
N GLY A 222 -23.72 27.14 16.94
CA GLY A 222 -24.59 27.05 15.76
C GLY A 222 -24.32 28.13 14.67
N GLN A 223 -23.37 29.02 14.89
CA GLN A 223 -22.93 29.99 13.88
C GLN A 223 -21.69 29.50 13.15
N ASP A 224 -21.53 29.97 11.90
CA ASP A 224 -20.34 29.83 11.10
C ASP A 224 -19.98 31.16 10.44
N THR A 225 -18.84 31.69 10.82
CA THR A 225 -18.35 33.01 10.36
C THR A 225 -17.04 32.90 9.56
N ALA A 226 -16.60 31.69 9.22
CA ALA A 226 -15.30 31.42 8.61
C ALA A 226 -15.05 32.19 7.29
N ASN A 227 -16.08 32.49 6.52
CA ASN A 227 -15.98 33.29 5.29
C ASN A 227 -16.19 34.79 5.51
N LYS A 228 -16.49 35.23 6.75
CA LYS A 228 -16.72 36.64 7.10
C LYS A 228 -15.51 37.19 7.90
N VAL A 229 -14.36 37.27 7.25
CA VAL A 229 -13.12 37.64 7.94
C VAL A 229 -13.03 39.17 8.16
N PRO A 230 -13.03 39.64 9.42
CA PRO A 230 -12.83 41.05 9.74
C PRO A 230 -11.50 41.59 9.21
N ALA A 231 -11.43 42.87 8.84
CA ALA A 231 -10.27 43.45 8.16
C ALA A 231 -8.99 43.40 9.02
N ASP A 232 -9.13 43.52 10.32
CA ASP A 232 -8.05 43.51 11.32
C ASP A 232 -7.53 42.07 11.62
N ARG A 233 -8.28 41.03 11.24
CA ARG A 233 -7.93 39.62 11.47
C ARG A 233 -7.54 38.87 10.17
N ARG A 234 -7.23 39.63 9.07
CA ARG A 234 -6.86 39.07 7.77
C ARG A 234 -5.38 38.78 7.67
N VAL A 235 -5.01 37.57 7.38
CA VAL A 235 -3.68 37.18 6.91
C VAL A 235 -3.75 36.96 5.41
N TYR A 236 -2.95 37.64 4.63
CA TYR A 236 -2.98 37.56 3.18
C TYR A 236 -2.27 36.28 2.69
N PHE A 237 -2.82 35.69 1.62
CA PHE A 237 -2.17 34.52 1.02
C PHE A 237 -0.76 34.90 0.53
N LEU A 238 -0.65 36.02 -0.18
CA LEU A 238 0.65 36.57 -0.63
C LEU A 238 1.13 37.70 0.27
N PRO A 239 2.35 37.60 0.77
CA PRO A 239 3.31 36.50 0.72
C PRO A 239 3.16 35.49 1.88
N ASP A 240 2.41 35.85 2.93
CA ASP A 240 2.52 35.28 4.27
C ASP A 240 2.19 33.76 4.28
N VAL A 241 0.95 33.40 3.89
CA VAL A 241 0.52 31.99 3.90
C VAL A 241 1.29 31.17 2.87
N MET A 242 1.59 31.75 1.70
CA MET A 242 2.32 31.06 0.64
C MET A 242 3.74 30.66 1.08
N LEU A 243 4.44 31.56 1.78
CA LEU A 243 5.79 31.27 2.28
C LEU A 243 5.78 30.16 3.34
N ASP A 244 4.81 30.18 4.25
CA ASP A 244 4.62 29.13 5.26
C ASP A 244 4.30 27.78 4.61
N GLU A 245 3.39 27.77 3.62
CA GLU A 245 3.05 26.54 2.87
C GLU A 245 4.26 26.02 2.09
N ALA A 246 5.00 26.90 1.40
CA ALA A 246 6.19 26.52 0.64
C ALA A 246 7.30 25.96 1.53
N ALA A 247 7.59 26.61 2.68
CA ALA A 247 8.58 26.12 3.63
C ALA A 247 8.21 24.72 4.16
N LEU A 248 6.95 24.52 4.52
CA LEU A 248 6.46 23.20 4.95
C LEU A 248 6.66 22.14 3.87
N LEU A 249 6.27 22.43 2.63
CA LEU A 249 6.37 21.46 1.52
C LEU A 249 7.83 21.14 1.17
N ILE A 250 8.73 22.11 1.23
CA ILE A 250 10.18 21.89 1.02
C ILE A 250 10.72 20.94 2.09
N VAL A 251 10.44 21.23 3.38
CA VAL A 251 10.89 20.36 4.48
C VAL A 251 10.28 18.96 4.36
N PHE A 252 9.00 18.87 4.04
CA PHE A 252 8.31 17.58 3.89
C PHE A 252 8.89 16.77 2.73
N THR A 253 9.18 17.42 1.58
CA THR A 253 9.84 16.77 0.43
C THR A 253 11.24 16.26 0.80
N ALA A 254 12.03 17.11 1.48
CA ALA A 254 13.37 16.73 1.92
C ALA A 254 13.32 15.50 2.85
N LEU A 255 12.37 15.48 3.79
CA LEU A 255 12.17 14.34 4.68
C LEU A 255 11.75 13.08 3.91
N MET A 256 10.81 13.17 2.96
CA MET A 256 10.43 12.03 2.12
C MET A 256 11.62 11.46 1.36
N VAL A 257 12.44 12.32 0.74
CA VAL A 257 13.64 11.89 0.01
C VAL A 257 14.65 11.24 0.96
N ILE A 258 14.93 11.85 2.11
CA ILE A 258 15.86 11.30 3.11
C ILE A 258 15.36 9.92 3.59
N ILE A 259 14.08 9.80 3.93
CA ILE A 259 13.49 8.53 4.37
C ILE A 259 13.59 7.49 3.25
N SER A 260 13.26 7.86 2.01
CA SER A 260 13.34 6.95 0.85
C SER A 260 14.77 6.53 0.52
N VAL A 261 15.78 7.36 0.81
CA VAL A 261 17.19 7.00 0.55
C VAL A 261 17.79 6.14 1.68
N PHE A 262 17.46 6.43 2.94
CA PHE A 262 18.20 5.87 4.08
C PHE A 262 17.42 4.90 4.96
N ALA A 263 16.08 4.91 4.92
CA ALA A 263 15.27 4.20 5.89
C ALA A 263 14.09 3.41 5.31
N PHE A 264 13.72 3.63 4.05
CA PHE A 264 12.57 2.98 3.43
C PHE A 264 12.93 2.45 2.05
N ALA A 265 12.66 1.17 1.82
CA ALA A 265 12.65 0.57 0.51
C ALA A 265 11.28 -0.08 0.26
N ALA A 266 10.69 0.17 -0.89
CA ALA A 266 9.45 -0.47 -1.26
C ALA A 266 9.67 -1.98 -1.42
N PRO A 267 8.93 -2.85 -0.69
CA PRO A 267 9.16 -4.29 -0.78
C PRO A 267 8.83 -4.82 -2.18
N LEU A 268 9.57 -5.83 -2.60
CA LEU A 268 9.30 -6.62 -3.79
C LEU A 268 9.62 -8.07 -3.45
N GLU A 269 8.62 -8.92 -3.41
CA GLU A 269 8.77 -10.34 -3.14
C GLU A 269 9.09 -11.13 -4.42
N SER A 270 9.11 -12.47 -4.30
CA SER A 270 9.22 -13.33 -5.48
C SER A 270 8.07 -13.10 -6.46
N ILE A 271 8.27 -13.44 -7.73
CA ILE A 271 7.23 -13.34 -8.75
C ILE A 271 5.98 -14.11 -8.36
N ALA A 272 4.80 -13.61 -8.77
CA ALA A 272 3.52 -14.24 -8.50
C ALA A 272 3.45 -15.71 -8.99
N ASN A 273 3.10 -16.61 -8.10
CA ASN A 273 2.77 -17.99 -8.40
C ASN A 273 1.30 -18.27 -8.06
N PRO A 274 0.41 -18.40 -9.07
CA PRO A 274 -1.00 -18.66 -8.84
C PRO A 274 -1.30 -20.04 -8.19
N GLN A 275 -0.36 -20.98 -8.26
CA GLN A 275 -0.52 -22.35 -7.78
C GLN A 275 -0.08 -22.53 -6.32
N SER A 276 0.58 -21.53 -5.73
CA SER A 276 1.09 -21.61 -4.37
C SER A 276 0.68 -20.39 -3.56
N THR A 277 -0.24 -20.56 -2.62
CA THR A 277 -0.66 -19.52 -1.69
C THR A 277 0.40 -19.32 -0.61
N PRO A 278 0.98 -18.15 -0.44
CA PRO A 278 1.91 -17.91 0.66
C PRO A 278 1.16 -17.93 2.00
N LEU A 279 1.78 -18.53 3.00
CA LEU A 279 1.16 -18.75 4.31
C LEU A 279 0.90 -17.47 5.10
N HIS A 280 1.75 -16.46 4.89
CA HIS A 280 1.63 -15.16 5.56
C HIS A 280 1.34 -14.05 4.56
N THR A 281 0.25 -14.20 3.79
CA THR A 281 -0.24 -13.08 2.99
C THR A 281 -0.74 -11.97 3.91
N VAL A 282 0.01 -10.88 3.94
CA VAL A 282 -0.29 -9.71 4.78
C VAL A 282 -0.73 -8.57 3.89
N ALA A 283 -1.92 -8.03 4.17
CA ALA A 283 -2.37 -6.80 3.51
C ALA A 283 -1.49 -5.61 3.93
N PRO A 284 -1.46 -4.51 3.17
CA PRO A 284 -0.90 -3.25 3.67
C PRO A 284 -1.54 -2.82 5.00
N TRP A 285 -0.76 -2.16 5.88
CA TRP A 285 -1.17 -1.82 7.25
C TRP A 285 -2.55 -1.13 7.36
N TYR A 286 -2.93 -0.34 6.37
CA TYR A 286 -4.22 0.36 6.33
C TYR A 286 -5.41 -0.55 5.99
N PHE A 287 -5.15 -1.81 5.61
CA PHE A 287 -6.16 -2.87 5.47
C PHE A 287 -6.07 -3.95 6.56
N TYR A 288 -5.17 -3.84 7.52
CA TYR A 288 -5.08 -4.81 8.64
C TYR A 288 -6.39 -4.99 9.40
N TRP A 289 -7.14 -3.91 9.60
CA TRP A 289 -8.45 -4.01 10.25
C TRP A 289 -9.42 -4.91 9.48
N LEU A 290 -9.40 -4.86 8.15
CA LEU A 290 -10.21 -5.72 7.28
C LEU A 290 -9.70 -7.17 7.31
N GLN A 291 -8.40 -7.37 7.26
CA GLN A 291 -7.79 -8.68 7.44
C GLN A 291 -8.10 -9.27 8.82
N GLY A 292 -8.10 -8.46 9.88
CA GLY A 292 -8.52 -8.86 11.22
C GLY A 292 -9.97 -9.32 11.28
N LEU A 293 -10.88 -8.63 10.59
CA LEU A 293 -12.27 -9.08 10.45
C LEU A 293 -12.39 -10.42 9.73
N LEU A 294 -11.65 -10.60 8.62
CA LEU A 294 -11.67 -11.85 7.85
C LEU A 294 -11.12 -13.05 8.61
N LYS A 295 -10.32 -12.84 9.68
CA LYS A 295 -9.85 -13.91 10.55
C LYS A 295 -10.91 -14.42 11.54
N ILE A 296 -11.95 -13.63 11.81
CA ILE A 296 -12.94 -13.94 12.85
C ILE A 296 -14.37 -14.11 12.34
N MET A 297 -14.64 -13.79 11.08
CA MET A 297 -15.98 -13.93 10.49
C MET A 297 -15.91 -14.20 8.99
N ASP A 298 -17.02 -14.65 8.40
CA ASP A 298 -17.12 -14.96 6.99
C ASP A 298 -16.96 -13.74 6.05
N LYS A 299 -16.69 -14.01 4.77
CA LYS A 299 -16.44 -12.99 3.75
C LYS A 299 -17.57 -11.97 3.60
N PHE A 300 -18.84 -12.36 3.79
CA PHE A 300 -19.97 -11.46 3.63
C PHE A 300 -19.95 -10.36 4.71
N TRP A 301 -19.84 -10.77 5.97
CA TRP A 301 -19.80 -9.81 7.08
C TRP A 301 -18.51 -8.99 7.08
N ALA A 302 -17.37 -9.66 6.96
CA ALA A 302 -16.08 -8.98 7.02
C ALA A 302 -15.79 -8.11 5.80
N GLY A 303 -16.06 -8.62 4.59
CA GLY A 303 -15.66 -7.97 3.35
C GLY A 303 -16.71 -7.04 2.74
N VAL A 304 -18.01 -7.23 3.04
CA VAL A 304 -19.11 -6.49 2.40
C VAL A 304 -19.95 -5.72 3.41
N ALA A 305 -20.59 -6.42 4.36
CA ALA A 305 -21.60 -5.84 5.20
C ALA A 305 -21.04 -4.79 6.17
N LEU A 306 -20.03 -5.14 6.98
CA LEU A 306 -19.46 -4.21 7.97
C LEU A 306 -18.73 -3.03 7.33
N PRO A 307 -17.88 -3.21 6.30
CA PRO A 307 -17.31 -2.07 5.58
C PRO A 307 -18.37 -1.17 4.95
N GLY A 308 -19.43 -1.75 4.36
CA GLY A 308 -20.55 -1.00 3.81
C GLY A 308 -21.32 -0.19 4.88
N ILE A 309 -21.63 -0.80 6.02
CA ILE A 309 -22.26 -0.12 7.16
C ILE A 309 -21.37 1.02 7.66
N LEU A 310 -20.06 0.76 7.82
CA LEU A 310 -19.09 1.77 8.25
C LEU A 310 -19.08 2.96 7.29
N LEU A 311 -19.09 2.69 5.98
CA LEU A 311 -19.13 3.74 4.96
C LEU A 311 -20.40 4.57 5.04
N VAL A 312 -21.58 3.93 5.18
CA VAL A 312 -22.87 4.62 5.32
C VAL A 312 -22.90 5.48 6.59
N LEU A 313 -22.40 4.94 7.71
CA LEU A 313 -22.30 5.69 8.96
C LEU A 313 -21.35 6.89 8.82
N LEU A 314 -20.20 6.71 8.17
CA LEU A 314 -19.22 7.76 7.94
C LEU A 314 -19.81 8.90 7.10
N ILE A 315 -20.53 8.58 6.02
CA ILE A 315 -21.26 9.56 5.20
C ILE A 315 -22.34 10.25 6.04
N GLY A 316 -23.04 9.51 6.90
CA GLY A 316 -24.16 9.97 7.72
C GLY A 316 -23.78 10.86 8.90
N ILE A 317 -22.52 10.90 9.33
CA ILE A 317 -22.06 11.65 10.52
C ILE A 317 -22.64 13.06 10.62
N PRO A 318 -22.64 13.92 9.58
CA PRO A 318 -23.16 15.28 9.67
C PRO A 318 -24.65 15.35 10.01
N TYR A 319 -25.40 14.29 9.73
CA TYR A 319 -26.84 14.20 9.94
C TYR A 319 -27.19 13.47 11.24
N LEU A 320 -26.29 12.59 11.71
CA LEU A 320 -26.41 11.86 12.97
C LEU A 320 -26.04 12.74 14.17
N ASP A 321 -24.97 13.54 14.05
CA ASP A 321 -24.57 14.49 15.10
C ASP A 321 -25.37 15.80 14.98
N ARG A 322 -26.57 15.78 15.57
CA ARG A 322 -27.52 16.91 15.55
C ARG A 322 -27.21 18.03 16.54
N ASN A 323 -26.22 17.86 17.41
CA ASN A 323 -25.81 18.90 18.35
C ASN A 323 -25.33 20.14 17.58
N PRO A 324 -25.86 21.35 17.82
CA PRO A 324 -25.42 22.56 17.12
C PRO A 324 -23.98 22.99 17.47
N SER A 325 -23.48 22.61 18.64
CA SER A 325 -22.13 22.97 19.10
C SER A 325 -21.06 22.17 18.36
N ARG A 326 -19.95 22.86 18.02
CA ARG A 326 -18.72 22.21 17.55
C ARG A 326 -17.72 21.92 18.67
N ARG A 327 -17.96 22.45 19.87
CA ARG A 327 -17.10 22.26 21.04
C ARG A 327 -17.11 20.81 21.50
N GLY A 328 -15.93 20.20 21.69
CA GLY A 328 -15.81 18.79 22.09
C GLY A 328 -16.53 18.46 23.38
N ARG A 329 -16.49 19.36 24.39
CA ARG A 329 -17.18 19.20 25.67
C ARG A 329 -18.70 19.05 25.56
N ASP A 330 -19.30 19.66 24.53
CA ASP A 330 -20.75 19.63 24.30
C ASP A 330 -21.16 18.42 23.43
N ARG A 331 -20.21 17.79 22.76
CA ARG A 331 -20.37 16.67 21.83
C ARG A 331 -19.84 15.34 22.38
N ARG A 332 -20.09 15.09 23.66
CA ARG A 332 -19.51 13.91 24.35
C ARG A 332 -19.82 12.59 23.64
N VAL A 333 -21.06 12.40 23.17
CA VAL A 333 -21.45 11.18 22.44
C VAL A 333 -20.63 11.02 21.17
N ALA A 334 -20.52 12.05 20.35
CA ALA A 334 -19.73 12.00 19.12
C ALA A 334 -18.23 11.74 19.43
N ILE A 335 -17.66 12.41 20.43
CA ILE A 335 -16.26 12.19 20.80
C ILE A 335 -16.05 10.76 21.31
N ILE A 336 -16.89 10.28 22.23
CA ILE A 336 -16.76 8.91 22.77
C ILE A 336 -16.91 7.87 21.65
N SER A 337 -17.94 8.02 20.78
CA SER A 337 -18.12 7.08 19.68
C SER A 337 -16.93 7.05 18.70
N GLY A 338 -16.32 8.22 18.43
CA GLY A 338 -15.10 8.28 17.61
C GLY A 338 -13.89 7.62 18.26
N VAL A 339 -13.71 7.83 19.58
CA VAL A 339 -12.64 7.16 20.34
C VAL A 339 -12.85 5.65 20.37
N VAL A 340 -14.07 5.18 20.63
CA VAL A 340 -14.40 3.75 20.62
C VAL A 340 -14.14 3.15 19.23
N ALA A 341 -14.60 3.82 18.17
CA ALA A 341 -14.33 3.38 16.80
C ALA A 341 -12.81 3.29 16.53
N GLY A 342 -12.04 4.29 16.96
CA GLY A 342 -10.57 4.27 16.84
C GLY A 342 -9.93 3.09 17.58
N ILE A 343 -10.35 2.81 18.81
CA ILE A 343 -9.86 1.66 19.59
C ILE A 343 -10.20 0.34 18.88
N VAL A 344 -11.44 0.19 18.40
CA VAL A 344 -11.86 -1.01 17.65
C VAL A 344 -11.01 -1.18 16.40
N MET A 345 -10.76 -0.10 15.64
CA MET A 345 -9.90 -0.16 14.45
C MET A 345 -8.46 -0.59 14.79
N ILE A 346 -7.90 -0.11 15.92
CA ILE A 346 -6.56 -0.51 16.37
C ILE A 346 -6.55 -2.00 16.75
N ILE A 347 -7.55 -2.47 17.49
CA ILE A 347 -7.66 -3.90 17.88
C ILE A 347 -7.77 -4.78 16.64
N LEU A 348 -8.67 -4.44 15.71
CA LEU A 348 -8.84 -5.18 14.47
C LEU A 348 -7.57 -5.15 13.60
N SER A 349 -6.85 -4.02 13.57
CA SER A 349 -5.58 -3.92 12.87
C SER A 349 -4.50 -4.80 13.49
N TRP A 350 -4.44 -4.86 14.83
CA TRP A 350 -3.55 -5.79 15.53
C TRP A 350 -3.90 -7.26 15.21
N MET A 351 -5.19 -7.61 15.20
CA MET A 351 -5.65 -8.95 14.80
C MET A 351 -5.32 -9.27 13.34
N GLY A 352 -5.21 -8.27 12.47
CA GLY A 352 -4.80 -8.40 11.07
C GLY A 352 -3.31 -8.75 10.90
N THR A 353 -2.49 -8.50 11.91
CA THR A 353 -1.05 -8.79 11.83
C THR A 353 -0.75 -10.30 11.94
N PRO A 354 0.45 -10.76 11.51
CA PRO A 354 0.88 -12.16 11.70
C PRO A 354 0.91 -12.61 13.15
N TYR A 355 1.07 -11.68 14.11
CA TYR A 355 1.12 -11.99 15.56
C TYR A 355 -0.20 -12.51 16.13
N TYR A 356 -1.34 -12.26 15.46
CA TYR A 356 -2.62 -12.85 15.81
C TYR A 356 -2.88 -14.05 14.90
N ALA A 357 -2.46 -15.22 15.36
CA ALA A 357 -2.62 -16.46 14.61
C ALA A 357 -4.08 -16.95 14.65
N VAL A 358 -4.58 -17.42 13.51
CA VAL A 358 -5.78 -18.25 13.46
C VAL A 358 -5.31 -19.69 13.66
N GLN A 359 -5.89 -20.40 14.61
CA GLN A 359 -5.56 -21.81 14.83
C GLN A 359 -5.95 -22.62 13.59
N GLY A 360 -4.95 -23.18 12.92
CA GLY A 360 -5.15 -24.10 11.79
C GLY A 360 -3.96 -24.16 10.86
N ALA A 361 -3.27 -25.26 10.89
CA ALA A 361 -2.11 -25.75 10.14
C ALA A 361 -0.76 -25.61 10.86
N PRO A 362 -0.49 -26.46 11.88
CA PRO A 362 0.83 -26.50 12.53
C PRO A 362 1.99 -26.89 11.59
N ALA A 363 1.74 -27.75 10.61
CA ALA A 363 2.73 -28.22 9.64
C ALA A 363 3.37 -27.09 8.83
N VAL A 364 2.58 -26.12 8.46
CA VAL A 364 2.95 -25.02 7.60
C VAL A 364 3.76 -23.94 8.35
N GLU A 365 3.45 -23.72 9.61
CA GLU A 365 4.21 -22.82 10.50
C GLU A 365 5.62 -23.36 10.74
N VAL A 366 5.77 -24.70 10.81
CA VAL A 366 7.04 -25.38 10.93
C VAL A 366 7.89 -25.26 9.67
N ILE A 367 7.33 -25.40 8.47
CA ILE A 367 8.07 -25.21 7.20
C ILE A 367 8.63 -23.80 7.09
N GLN A 368 7.87 -22.77 7.49
CA GLN A 368 8.32 -21.39 7.43
C GLN A 368 9.42 -21.08 8.46
N GLU A 369 9.34 -21.68 9.65
CA GLU A 369 10.35 -21.53 10.67
C GLU A 369 11.68 -22.22 10.28
N LEU A 370 11.58 -23.25 9.44
CA LEU A 370 12.71 -24.06 8.99
C LEU A 370 13.25 -23.67 7.60
N MET A 371 12.46 -22.92 6.80
CA MET A 371 12.92 -22.21 5.60
C MET A 371 12.93 -20.71 5.88
N PRO A 372 13.82 -20.20 6.70
CA PRO A 372 14.00 -18.76 6.83
C PRO A 372 14.37 -18.19 5.46
N GLU A 373 14.21 -16.89 5.31
CA GLU A 373 14.77 -16.14 4.18
C GLU A 373 16.24 -16.46 3.92
N GLU A 374 16.96 -16.92 4.94
CA GLU A 374 18.31 -17.46 4.94
C GLU A 374 18.53 -18.67 4.01
N GLY A 375 17.54 -19.53 3.77
CA GLY A 375 17.69 -20.66 2.83
C GLY A 375 17.93 -20.24 1.38
N MET A 376 17.58 -19.00 1.02
CA MET A 376 17.89 -18.42 -0.29
C MET A 376 19.20 -17.60 -0.28
N GLY A 377 19.70 -17.22 0.89
CA GLY A 377 20.96 -16.50 1.05
C GLY A 377 22.14 -17.19 0.36
N PRO A 378 22.42 -18.46 0.64
CA PRO A 378 23.50 -19.22 0.02
C PRO A 378 23.43 -19.25 -1.51
N VAL A 379 22.23 -19.45 -2.11
CA VAL A 379 22.04 -19.45 -3.57
C VAL A 379 22.36 -18.09 -4.19
N ARG A 380 22.14 -17.02 -3.44
CA ARG A 380 22.45 -15.67 -3.89
C ARG A 380 23.93 -15.35 -3.76
N GLU A 381 24.57 -15.86 -2.73
CA GLU A 381 26.00 -15.64 -2.46
C GLU A 381 26.89 -16.25 -3.52
N ILE A 382 26.56 -17.44 -4.05
CA ILE A 382 27.34 -18.06 -5.12
C ILE A 382 27.15 -17.38 -6.49
N GLY A 383 26.08 -16.63 -6.67
CA GLY A 383 25.83 -15.83 -7.87
C GLY A 383 25.33 -16.63 -9.09
N TYR A 384 24.97 -15.88 -10.13
CA TYR A 384 24.34 -16.43 -11.35
C TYR A 384 25.19 -17.48 -12.09
N ALA A 385 26.52 -17.28 -12.14
CA ALA A 385 27.44 -18.14 -12.89
C ALA A 385 27.52 -19.56 -12.32
N HIS A 386 27.44 -19.70 -11.01
CA HIS A 386 27.56 -20.96 -10.26
C HIS A 386 26.22 -21.72 -10.10
N LEU A 387 25.16 -21.33 -10.80
CA LEU A 387 23.88 -22.00 -10.78
C LEU A 387 23.67 -22.84 -12.04
N PRO A 388 24.01 -24.11 -12.07
CA PRO A 388 23.83 -24.97 -13.24
C PRO A 388 22.34 -25.23 -13.50
N LEU A 389 21.95 -25.28 -14.78
CA LEU A 389 20.58 -25.59 -15.16
C LEU A 389 20.27 -27.06 -14.89
N GLY A 390 19.13 -27.34 -14.28
CA GLY A 390 18.72 -28.70 -13.98
C GLY A 390 17.64 -28.79 -12.92
N ALA A 391 17.21 -30.01 -12.64
CA ALA A 391 16.34 -30.36 -11.53
C ALA A 391 17.09 -31.35 -10.61
N TYR A 392 17.18 -31.00 -9.34
CA TYR A 392 17.97 -31.72 -8.35
C TYR A 392 17.04 -32.25 -7.25
N ASP A 393 16.78 -33.55 -7.29
CA ASP A 393 15.87 -34.26 -6.37
C ASP A 393 16.66 -34.83 -5.19
N THR A 394 16.33 -34.39 -3.97
CA THR A 394 17.04 -34.83 -2.76
C THR A 394 17.01 -36.34 -2.52
N ARG A 395 16.02 -37.07 -3.05
CA ARG A 395 15.95 -38.54 -2.95
C ARG A 395 17.07 -39.26 -3.70
N THR A 396 17.68 -38.59 -4.66
CA THR A 396 18.75 -39.14 -5.50
C THR A 396 20.15 -38.72 -5.05
N HIS A 397 20.27 -37.91 -3.97
CA HIS A 397 21.51 -37.31 -3.49
C HIS A 397 22.27 -36.65 -4.65
N PRO A 398 21.71 -35.65 -5.31
CA PRO A 398 22.22 -35.09 -6.53
C PRO A 398 23.54 -34.35 -6.32
N GLU A 399 24.50 -34.55 -7.23
CA GLU A 399 25.75 -33.81 -7.28
C GLU A 399 25.83 -33.03 -8.58
N SER A 400 26.44 -31.86 -8.54
CA SER A 400 26.73 -30.99 -9.66
C SER A 400 28.24 -30.96 -9.94
N GLU A 401 28.67 -30.52 -11.12
CA GLU A 401 30.06 -30.25 -11.43
C GLU A 401 30.61 -28.99 -10.70
N ASP A 402 29.71 -28.15 -10.17
CA ASP A 402 30.05 -26.95 -9.41
C ASP A 402 30.11 -27.25 -7.90
N GLU A 403 31.29 -27.09 -7.30
CA GLU A 403 31.52 -27.37 -5.88
C GLU A 403 30.75 -26.44 -4.94
N GLU A 404 30.60 -25.17 -5.28
CA GLU A 404 29.85 -24.20 -4.48
C GLU A 404 28.36 -24.51 -4.50
N PHE A 405 27.85 -24.94 -5.64
CA PHE A 405 26.46 -25.34 -5.76
C PHE A 405 26.17 -26.66 -5.02
N ASN A 406 27.12 -27.58 -4.94
CA ASN A 406 26.96 -28.82 -4.16
C ASN A 406 26.76 -28.53 -2.67
N HIS A 407 27.39 -27.50 -2.11
CA HIS A 407 27.14 -27.08 -0.74
C HIS A 407 25.65 -26.72 -0.52
N ILE A 408 25.04 -26.02 -1.46
CA ILE A 408 23.62 -25.64 -1.42
C ILE A 408 22.72 -26.88 -1.49
N LEU A 409 23.04 -27.84 -2.38
CA LEU A 409 22.28 -29.09 -2.48
C LEU A 409 22.30 -29.86 -1.15
N HIS A 410 23.46 -29.95 -0.51
CA HIS A 410 23.61 -30.62 0.78
C HIS A 410 22.89 -29.87 1.92
N GLU A 411 22.92 -28.55 1.95
CA GLU A 411 22.14 -27.75 2.90
C GLU A 411 20.64 -27.92 2.71
N PHE A 412 20.19 -27.97 1.45
CA PHE A 412 18.77 -28.21 1.14
C PHE A 412 18.33 -29.60 1.59
N GLU A 413 19.10 -30.64 1.31
CA GLU A 413 18.84 -32.00 1.77
C GLU A 413 18.81 -32.10 3.29
N ALA A 414 19.80 -31.50 3.96
CA ALA A 414 19.87 -31.47 5.42
C ALA A 414 18.69 -30.73 6.05
N SER A 415 18.21 -29.66 5.44
CA SER A 415 17.05 -28.92 5.91
C SER A 415 15.78 -29.77 5.86
N ILE A 416 15.56 -30.53 4.77
CA ILE A 416 14.40 -31.45 4.65
C ILE A 416 14.46 -32.54 5.70
N ALA A 417 15.61 -33.15 5.93
CA ALA A 417 15.78 -34.16 6.97
C ALA A 417 15.52 -33.58 8.40
N ALA A 418 15.87 -32.31 8.61
CA ALA A 418 15.56 -31.60 9.84
C ALA A 418 14.06 -31.34 10.03
N TYR A 419 13.29 -31.19 8.94
CA TYR A 419 11.83 -31.07 8.98
C TYR A 419 11.17 -32.35 9.47
N GLU A 420 11.52 -33.51 8.89
CA GLU A 420 10.99 -34.80 9.30
C GLU A 420 11.30 -35.09 10.77
N ALA A 421 12.51 -34.71 11.23
CA ALA A 421 12.91 -34.92 12.62
C ALA A 421 12.16 -34.03 13.63
N LYS A 422 11.71 -32.85 13.20
CA LYS A 422 11.06 -31.85 14.07
C LYS A 422 9.55 -32.07 14.18
N ASP A 423 8.90 -32.53 13.12
CA ASP A 423 7.45 -32.70 13.08
C ASP A 423 7.05 -34.02 12.38
N PRO A 424 6.48 -35.00 13.12
CA PRO A 424 6.02 -36.27 12.56
C PRO A 424 4.90 -36.14 11.50
N SER A 425 4.32 -34.98 11.31
CA SER A 425 3.35 -34.75 10.24
C SER A 425 3.97 -34.66 8.84
N PHE A 426 5.31 -34.49 8.77
CA PHE A 426 6.08 -34.58 7.53
C PHE A 426 6.60 -36.01 7.34
N ASN A 427 5.83 -36.83 6.70
CA ASN A 427 6.26 -38.19 6.36
C ASN A 427 6.74 -38.25 4.90
N ASP A 428 7.83 -38.98 4.66
CA ASP A 428 8.43 -39.16 3.33
C ASP A 428 8.69 -37.82 2.62
N ALA A 429 9.20 -36.82 3.36
CA ALA A 429 9.46 -35.50 2.81
C ALA A 429 10.67 -35.50 1.87
N TYR A 430 10.56 -34.83 0.75
CA TYR A 430 11.64 -34.64 -0.21
C TYR A 430 11.53 -33.28 -0.89
N GLY A 431 12.65 -32.82 -1.41
CA GLY A 431 12.70 -31.55 -2.13
C GLY A 431 13.22 -31.69 -3.55
N ILE A 432 12.75 -30.79 -4.40
CA ILE A 432 13.28 -30.65 -5.76
C ILE A 432 13.71 -29.19 -5.95
N LEU A 433 15.01 -28.97 -6.17
CA LEU A 433 15.54 -27.68 -6.54
C LEU A 433 15.65 -27.65 -8.07
N THR A 434 14.89 -26.74 -8.70
CA THR A 434 14.90 -26.59 -10.16
C THR A 434 15.47 -25.24 -10.58
N ILE A 435 16.50 -25.24 -11.42
CA ILE A 435 17.08 -24.04 -12.01
C ILE A 435 16.81 -24.05 -13.50
N SER A 436 16.07 -23.08 -13.98
CA SER A 436 15.71 -22.90 -15.38
C SER A 436 16.15 -21.55 -15.92
N GLN A 437 16.43 -21.50 -17.22
CA GLN A 437 16.75 -20.26 -17.92
C GLN A 437 15.48 -19.62 -18.45
N GLU A 438 15.04 -18.51 -17.86
CA GLU A 438 13.84 -17.78 -18.30
C GLU A 438 14.15 -16.78 -19.43
N GLN A 439 15.31 -16.12 -19.36
CA GLN A 439 15.81 -15.20 -20.39
C GLN A 439 17.35 -15.36 -20.46
N PRO A 440 18.02 -14.89 -21.50
CA PRO A 440 19.47 -15.06 -21.65
C PRO A 440 20.31 -14.68 -20.43
N SER A 441 19.85 -13.68 -19.66
CA SER A 441 20.52 -13.16 -18.46
C SER A 441 19.72 -13.38 -17.17
N LEU A 442 18.69 -14.24 -17.18
CA LEU A 442 17.79 -14.43 -16.05
C LEU A 442 17.53 -15.90 -15.79
N LYS A 443 17.94 -16.40 -14.63
CA LYS A 443 17.63 -17.74 -14.13
C LYS A 443 16.49 -17.70 -13.15
N ARG A 444 15.61 -18.69 -13.22
CA ARG A 444 14.57 -18.98 -12.24
C ARG A 444 15.01 -20.15 -11.39
N ILE A 445 14.92 -19.99 -10.10
CA ILE A 445 15.24 -20.99 -9.09
C ILE A 445 13.97 -21.35 -8.35
N ASN A 446 13.55 -22.62 -8.44
CA ASN A 446 12.39 -23.15 -7.73
C ASN A 446 12.83 -24.09 -6.64
N TRP A 447 12.21 -23.95 -5.47
CA TRP A 447 12.29 -24.86 -4.35
C TRP A 447 10.95 -25.50 -4.14
N ASP A 448 10.83 -26.77 -4.43
CA ASP A 448 9.62 -27.57 -4.27
C ASP A 448 9.87 -28.57 -3.15
N ILE A 449 9.07 -28.54 -2.09
CA ILE A 449 9.10 -29.53 -1.01
C ILE A 449 7.78 -30.30 -1.05
N TYR A 450 7.88 -31.61 -0.96
CA TYR A 450 6.77 -32.55 -0.99
C TYR A 450 6.79 -33.40 0.28
N TRP A 451 5.65 -33.69 0.84
CA TRP A 451 5.51 -34.59 1.99
C TRP A 451 4.13 -35.28 1.97
N LEU A 452 4.00 -36.35 2.73
CA LEU A 452 2.73 -37.04 2.93
C LEU A 452 2.13 -36.56 4.26
N SER A 453 0.91 -35.99 4.20
CA SER A 453 0.21 -35.58 5.42
C SER A 453 -0.22 -36.81 6.25
N PRO A 454 -0.54 -36.64 7.55
CA PRO A 454 -1.02 -37.73 8.40
C PRO A 454 -2.28 -38.41 7.88
N GLU A 455 -3.05 -37.72 7.02
CA GLU A 455 -4.25 -38.23 6.37
C GLU A 455 -3.94 -38.99 5.06
N GLY A 456 -2.67 -39.10 4.68
CA GLY A 456 -2.20 -39.79 3.48
C GLY A 456 -2.45 -38.98 2.19
N VAL A 457 -2.49 -37.66 2.29
CA VAL A 457 -2.60 -36.77 1.13
C VAL A 457 -1.21 -36.20 0.81
N ASP A 458 -0.86 -36.21 -0.48
CA ASP A 458 0.36 -35.55 -0.95
C ASP A 458 0.20 -34.03 -0.83
N GLU A 459 1.06 -33.40 -0.04
CA GLU A 459 1.13 -31.96 0.13
C GLU A 459 2.41 -31.41 -0.49
N THR A 460 2.37 -30.17 -0.94
CA THR A 460 3.52 -29.50 -1.57
C THR A 460 3.66 -28.07 -1.09
N TYR A 461 4.91 -27.63 -0.93
CA TYR A 461 5.28 -26.26 -0.73
C TYR A 461 6.22 -25.82 -1.85
N ASN A 462 5.87 -24.74 -2.54
CA ASN A 462 6.67 -24.22 -3.64
C ASN A 462 7.13 -22.78 -3.32
N ARG A 463 8.41 -22.52 -3.57
CA ARG A 463 8.97 -21.19 -3.50
C ARG A 463 9.95 -20.99 -4.66
N PHE A 464 9.90 -19.81 -5.30
CA PHE A 464 10.84 -19.52 -6.36
C PHE A 464 11.27 -18.05 -6.36
N PHE A 465 12.41 -17.78 -6.98
CA PHE A 465 12.94 -16.44 -7.19
C PHE A 465 13.74 -16.38 -8.50
N PHE A 466 14.11 -15.15 -8.89
CA PHE A 466 14.94 -14.92 -10.07
C PHE A 466 16.28 -14.35 -9.69
N LEU A 467 17.32 -14.75 -10.42
CA LEU A 467 18.64 -14.19 -10.34
C LEU A 467 19.07 -13.70 -11.74
N HIS A 468 19.49 -12.43 -11.83
CA HIS A 468 19.91 -11.79 -13.06
C HIS A 468 21.44 -11.81 -13.17
N GLU A 469 21.96 -11.96 -14.41
CA GLU A 469 23.40 -12.00 -14.68
C GLU A 469 24.13 -10.72 -14.26
N ASP A 470 23.55 -9.54 -14.56
CA ASP A 470 24.14 -8.23 -14.27
C ASP A 470 23.94 -7.76 -12.82
N ALA A 471 23.20 -8.51 -12.04
CA ALA A 471 22.95 -8.18 -10.65
C ALA A 471 23.19 -9.40 -9.80
N PHE A 472 24.11 -9.26 -8.92
CA PHE A 472 24.43 -10.29 -7.95
C PHE A 472 23.20 -10.74 -7.17
N TYR A 473 22.25 -9.78 -6.94
CA TYR A 473 21.22 -10.03 -6.00
C TYR A 473 20.04 -9.03 -6.11
N TRP A 474 18.83 -9.55 -6.15
CA TRP A 474 17.63 -8.77 -6.39
C TRP A 474 16.68 -8.71 -5.22
N GLU A 475 17.09 -9.03 -4.03
CA GLU A 475 16.20 -8.98 -2.93
C GLU A 475 16.07 -7.58 -2.38
N GLN A 476 14.83 -7.11 -2.32
CA GLN A 476 14.54 -5.74 -1.99
C GLN A 476 13.76 -5.61 -0.68
N TYR A 477 13.86 -6.58 0.18
CA TYR A 477 13.11 -6.64 1.45
C TYR A 477 13.46 -5.54 2.45
N GLY A 478 13.40 -4.29 2.00
CA GLY A 478 13.64 -3.12 2.82
C GLY A 478 15.10 -2.86 3.16
N ILE A 479 16.02 -3.72 2.75
CA ILE A 479 17.46 -3.51 2.94
C ILE A 479 18.01 -2.78 1.73
N LYS A 480 18.48 -1.55 1.93
CA LYS A 480 19.19 -0.76 0.93
C LYS A 480 20.67 -1.07 0.98
N ASP A 481 21.04 -2.26 0.50
CA ASP A 481 22.44 -2.59 0.27
C ASP A 481 22.82 -2.24 -1.16
N PHE A 482 23.75 -1.30 -1.31
CA PHE A 482 24.26 -0.88 -2.63
C PHE A 482 25.17 -1.92 -3.29
N SER A 483 25.47 -3.03 -2.62
CA SER A 483 26.25 -4.14 -3.21
C SER A 483 25.57 -4.76 -4.42
N PHE A 484 24.25 -4.70 -4.53
CA PHE A 484 23.48 -5.17 -5.69
C PHE A 484 23.74 -4.35 -6.98
N MET A 485 24.33 -3.15 -6.88
CA MET A 485 24.76 -2.36 -8.04
C MET A 485 26.10 -2.80 -8.59
N ARG A 486 26.79 -3.74 -7.94
CA ARG A 486 28.01 -4.31 -8.51
C ARG A 486 27.61 -5.36 -9.53
N PRO A 487 28.07 -5.26 -10.78
CA PRO A 487 27.88 -6.32 -11.75
C PRO A 487 28.45 -7.62 -11.16
N ALA A 488 27.76 -8.74 -11.42
CA ALA A 488 28.30 -10.07 -11.14
C ALA A 488 29.49 -10.31 -12.11
N THR A 489 30.55 -9.58 -11.92
CA THR A 489 31.76 -9.79 -12.68
C THR A 489 32.48 -10.97 -12.06
N GLY A 490 32.38 -12.11 -12.72
CA GLY A 490 33.34 -13.19 -12.60
C GLY A 490 34.72 -12.83 -13.18
N GLU A 491 35.18 -11.61 -12.97
CA GLU A 491 36.54 -11.23 -13.23
C GLU A 491 37.23 -11.02 -11.91
N GLY A 492 37.67 -12.15 -11.36
CA GLY A 492 38.78 -12.12 -10.43
C GLY A 492 40.02 -11.58 -11.13
N GLU A 493 40.49 -10.46 -10.66
CA GLU A 493 41.93 -10.20 -10.56
C GLU A 493 42.30 -10.16 -9.08
#